data_db94d43fbb690b2c01d419a818058886
#
_entry.id   db94d43fbb690b2c01d419a818058886
#
_cell.length_a   1.000
_cell.length_b   1.000
_cell.length_c   1.000
_cell.angle_alpha   90.00
_cell.angle_beta   90.00
_cell.angle_gamma   90.00
#
_symmetry.space_group_name_H-M   'P 1'
#
loop_
_entity.id
_entity.type
_entity.pdbx_description
1 polymer ?
#
loop_
_entity_poly.entity_id
_entity_poly.type
_entity_poly.pdbx_seq_one_letter_code
_entity_poly.pdbx_strand_id
1 'polypeptide(L)'
;ATIVNQGTESNSIVAAMSGRDENNVSQDSPDNYKPAVRNLKWTVSNSDIIKFVVSDSAGTKYADTAEGTANPTIYGNRAGKATITATYYTKAYGPDGSITYEEELGNDSVDIIVPLKINSSKAYRNGVELTKEEMLCYQVGDIIEITSNANDTNKIFVETDNDKTGSLSKDGIVEKVSSSGAKVTLKIVGGGRTNL
;
A
#
# COMPACT_ATOMS: atom_id res chain seq x y z
N ALA A 1 -9.47 7.92 -3.64
CA ALA A 1 -8.26 7.08 -3.53
C ALA A 1 -7.58 6.98 -4.89
N THR A 2 -6.27 7.06 -4.90
CA THR A 2 -5.43 6.88 -6.10
C THR A 2 -4.96 5.44 -6.17
N ILE A 3 -4.92 4.86 -7.38
CA ILE A 3 -4.45 3.48 -7.60
C ILE A 3 -3.03 3.54 -8.14
N VAL A 4 -2.12 2.78 -7.52
CA VAL A 4 -0.73 2.60 -7.96
C VAL A 4 -0.44 1.11 -8.06
N ASN A 5 0.01 0.64 -9.22
CA ASN A 5 0.34 -0.76 -9.40
C ASN A 5 1.64 -1.13 -8.67
N GLN A 6 1.71 -2.37 -8.17
CA GLN A 6 2.94 -2.87 -7.58
C GLN A 6 4.10 -2.83 -8.58
N GLY A 7 5.28 -2.45 -8.10
CA GLY A 7 6.49 -2.35 -8.91
C GLY A 7 6.51 -1.18 -9.87
N THR A 8 5.56 -0.22 -9.75
CA THR A 8 5.51 0.98 -10.60
C THR A 8 5.67 2.25 -9.78
N GLU A 9 6.22 3.26 -10.43
CA GLU A 9 6.30 4.63 -9.90
C GLU A 9 5.13 5.47 -10.42
N SER A 10 4.68 6.41 -9.60
CA SER A 10 3.62 7.36 -9.92
C SER A 10 3.91 8.72 -9.31
N ASN A 11 3.67 9.77 -10.06
CA ASN A 11 3.74 11.16 -9.63
C ASN A 11 2.37 11.85 -9.66
N SER A 12 1.29 11.09 -9.50
CA SER A 12 -0.08 11.57 -9.58
C SER A 12 -0.56 12.34 -8.34
N ILE A 13 0.27 12.43 -7.30
CA ILE A 13 -0.06 13.16 -6.08
C ILE A 13 0.59 14.52 -6.12
N VAL A 14 -0.21 15.56 -5.93
CA VAL A 14 0.27 16.95 -5.90
C VAL A 14 -0.30 17.65 -4.68
N ALA A 15 0.54 18.32 -3.90
CA ALA A 15 0.09 19.26 -2.89
C ALA A 15 -0.21 20.59 -3.57
N ALA A 16 -1.47 20.96 -3.56
CA ALA A 16 -1.92 22.31 -3.88
C ALA A 16 -2.14 23.05 -2.56
N MET A 17 -1.42 24.14 -2.37
CA MET A 17 -1.58 25.00 -1.20
C MET A 17 -2.38 26.23 -1.61
N SER A 18 -3.56 26.36 -1.04
CA SER A 18 -4.37 27.57 -1.12
C SER A 18 -4.52 28.16 0.27
N GLY A 19 -4.46 29.47 0.36
CA GLY A 19 -4.62 30.17 1.62
C GLY A 19 -4.90 31.64 1.38
N ARG A 20 -5.35 32.29 2.43
CA ARG A 20 -5.48 33.74 2.46
C ARG A 20 -4.61 34.29 3.56
N ASP A 21 -3.98 35.43 3.31
CA ASP A 21 -3.23 36.12 4.34
C ASP A 21 -4.18 36.83 5.35
N GLU A 22 -3.62 37.46 6.35
CA GLU A 22 -4.36 38.21 7.37
C GLU A 22 -5.23 39.34 6.78
N ASN A 23 -4.93 39.79 5.55
CA ASN A 23 -5.69 40.79 4.84
C ASN A 23 -6.76 40.19 3.91
N ASN A 24 -7.00 38.88 4.02
CA ASN A 24 -7.94 38.12 3.17
C ASN A 24 -7.58 38.10 1.68
N VAL A 25 -6.30 38.29 1.34
CA VAL A 25 -5.78 38.21 -0.02
C VAL A 25 -5.46 36.78 -0.38
N SER A 26 -5.93 36.32 -1.55
CA SER A 26 -5.64 34.95 -2.01
C SER A 26 -4.15 34.75 -2.24
N GLN A 27 -3.60 33.69 -1.66
CA GLN A 27 -2.20 33.31 -1.81
C GLN A 27 -1.93 32.55 -3.14
N ASP A 28 -2.97 32.36 -3.96
CA ASP A 28 -2.86 31.73 -5.28
C ASP A 28 -2.31 32.68 -6.35
N SER A 29 -2.18 33.98 -6.04
CA SER A 29 -1.57 34.95 -6.96
C SER A 29 -0.07 34.76 -7.04
N PRO A 30 0.53 34.82 -8.25
CA PRO A 30 1.98 34.71 -8.41
C PRO A 30 2.79 35.80 -7.68
N ASP A 31 2.15 36.89 -7.35
CA ASP A 31 2.77 38.02 -6.62
C ASP A 31 2.64 37.89 -5.09
N ASN A 32 1.90 36.90 -4.62
CA ASN A 32 1.67 36.66 -3.19
C ASN A 32 2.58 35.57 -2.67
N TYR A 33 2.90 35.66 -1.39
CA TYR A 33 3.75 34.73 -0.67
C TYR A 33 3.27 33.28 -0.82
N LYS A 34 3.94 32.50 -1.66
CA LYS A 34 3.77 31.05 -1.68
C LYS A 34 4.68 30.44 -0.64
N PRO A 35 4.13 29.67 0.28
CA PRO A 35 4.95 28.92 1.23
C PRO A 35 6.02 28.15 0.48
N ALA A 36 7.27 28.23 0.93
CA ALA A 36 8.36 27.56 0.25
C ALA A 36 8.13 26.05 0.27
N VAL A 37 8.18 25.40 -0.91
CA VAL A 37 8.04 23.96 -1.06
C VAL A 37 8.97 23.18 -0.11
N ARG A 38 10.14 23.74 0.24
CA ARG A 38 11.07 23.19 1.24
C ARG A 38 10.46 22.96 2.62
N ASN A 39 9.31 23.56 2.92
CA ASN A 39 8.60 23.42 4.18
C ASN A 39 7.55 22.29 4.13
N LEU A 40 7.41 21.60 3.00
CA LEU A 40 6.46 20.52 2.81
C LEU A 40 7.12 19.19 3.11
N LYS A 41 6.47 18.40 3.97
CA LYS A 41 6.89 17.05 4.32
C LYS A 41 5.78 16.07 4.00
N TRP A 42 6.18 14.94 3.41
CA TRP A 42 5.30 13.84 3.08
C TRP A 42 5.59 12.64 3.96
N THR A 43 4.55 12.00 4.44
CA THR A 43 4.63 10.76 5.22
C THR A 43 3.64 9.73 4.68
N VAL A 44 3.90 8.46 4.94
CA VAL A 44 3.01 7.36 4.60
C VAL A 44 2.65 6.56 5.84
N SER A 45 1.39 6.16 5.96
CA SER A 45 0.90 5.39 7.11
C SER A 45 1.44 3.95 7.15
N ASN A 46 1.85 3.40 6.00
CA ASN A 46 2.43 2.07 5.88
C ASN A 46 3.40 2.00 4.70
N SER A 47 4.69 2.03 4.99
CA SER A 47 5.76 1.97 4.01
C SER A 47 5.97 0.59 3.37
N ASP A 48 5.38 -0.46 3.94
CA ASP A 48 5.35 -1.77 3.28
C ASP A 48 4.42 -1.77 2.05
N ILE A 49 3.45 -0.87 2.00
CA ILE A 49 2.50 -0.75 0.89
C ILE A 49 2.99 0.28 -0.13
N ILE A 50 3.34 1.47 0.33
CA ILE A 50 3.81 2.59 -0.51
C ILE A 50 5.12 3.13 0.06
N LYS A 51 6.04 3.48 -0.83
CA LYS A 51 7.28 4.21 -0.52
C LYS A 51 7.39 5.46 -1.37
N PHE A 52 8.13 6.44 -0.89
CA PHE A 52 8.56 7.57 -1.71
C PHE A 52 9.83 7.22 -2.47
N VAL A 53 9.91 7.68 -3.70
CA VAL A 53 11.13 7.59 -4.50
C VAL A 53 11.92 8.87 -4.25
N VAL A 54 13.10 8.71 -3.67
CA VAL A 54 14.02 9.81 -3.42
C VAL A 54 15.33 9.56 -4.14
N SER A 55 15.92 10.60 -4.71
CA SER A 55 17.18 10.50 -5.43
C SER A 55 18.22 11.38 -4.73
N ASP A 56 19.37 10.82 -4.49
CA ASP A 56 20.54 11.52 -3.99
C ASP A 56 21.76 11.25 -4.88
N SER A 57 22.92 11.77 -4.50
CA SER A 57 24.18 11.53 -5.23
C SER A 57 24.58 10.05 -5.34
N ALA A 58 24.01 9.18 -4.50
CA ALA A 58 24.26 7.74 -4.50
C ALA A 58 23.24 6.96 -5.34
N GLY A 59 22.21 7.63 -5.91
CA GLY A 59 21.21 7.03 -6.79
C GLY A 59 19.78 7.07 -6.23
N THR A 60 18.90 6.30 -6.85
CA THR A 60 17.48 6.20 -6.44
C THR A 60 17.33 5.32 -5.22
N LYS A 61 16.60 5.79 -4.22
CA LYS A 61 16.26 5.08 -2.99
C LYS A 61 14.75 5.12 -2.74
N TYR A 62 14.28 4.18 -1.95
CA TYR A 62 12.90 4.15 -1.47
C TYR A 62 12.87 4.52 0.00
N ALA A 63 12.07 5.53 0.35
CA ALA A 63 11.99 6.10 1.69
C ALA A 63 10.56 6.16 2.21
N ASP A 64 10.42 6.27 3.52
CA ASP A 64 9.12 6.38 4.21
C ASP A 64 8.62 7.82 4.25
N THR A 65 9.48 8.77 3.91
CA THR A 65 9.19 10.20 3.86
C THR A 65 9.81 10.85 2.63
N ALA A 66 9.23 11.98 2.21
CA ALA A 66 9.83 12.88 1.23
C ALA A 66 9.64 14.33 1.69
N GLU A 67 10.57 15.21 1.34
CA GLU A 67 10.54 16.62 1.72
C GLU A 67 10.91 17.51 0.54
N GLY A 68 10.50 18.77 0.60
CA GLY A 68 10.94 19.79 -0.34
C GLY A 68 10.39 19.65 -1.77
N THR A 69 9.29 18.91 -1.95
CA THR A 69 8.64 18.73 -3.25
C THR A 69 7.12 18.84 -3.14
N ALA A 70 6.49 19.53 -4.10
CA ALA A 70 5.04 19.58 -4.20
C ALA A 70 4.43 18.35 -4.89
N ASN A 71 5.25 17.59 -5.62
CA ASN A 71 4.83 16.42 -6.39
C ASN A 71 5.83 15.28 -6.17
N PRO A 72 5.71 14.54 -5.05
CA PRO A 72 6.59 13.41 -4.79
C PRO A 72 6.28 12.25 -5.73
N THR A 73 7.30 11.54 -6.14
CA THR A 73 7.13 10.26 -6.81
C THR A 73 6.92 9.17 -5.75
N ILE A 74 5.89 8.35 -5.92
CA ILE A 74 5.58 7.22 -5.05
C ILE A 74 5.76 5.90 -5.78
N TYR A 75 6.10 4.86 -5.04
CA TYR A 75 6.31 3.51 -5.53
C TYR A 75 5.37 2.54 -4.85
N GLY A 76 4.60 1.76 -5.64
CA GLY A 76 3.76 0.69 -5.15
C GLY A 76 4.59 -0.53 -4.75
N ASN A 77 4.71 -0.81 -3.45
CA ASN A 77 5.58 -1.87 -2.95
C ASN A 77 4.83 -3.19 -2.79
N ARG A 78 3.71 -3.21 -2.04
CA ARG A 78 2.87 -4.40 -1.82
C ARG A 78 1.40 -4.03 -1.87
N ALA A 79 0.54 -5.04 -2.11
CA ALA A 79 -0.90 -4.83 -2.14
C ALA A 79 -1.44 -4.38 -0.77
N GLY A 80 -2.35 -3.44 -0.80
CA GLY A 80 -3.01 -2.92 0.38
C GLY A 80 -3.44 -1.47 0.21
N LYS A 81 -3.87 -0.87 1.31
CA LYS A 81 -4.24 0.53 1.40
C LYS A 81 -3.31 1.25 2.37
N ALA A 82 -2.76 2.37 1.94
CA ALA A 82 -2.00 3.29 2.77
C ALA A 82 -2.51 4.72 2.57
N THR A 83 -2.37 5.55 3.59
CA THR A 83 -2.68 6.97 3.51
C THR A 83 -1.38 7.75 3.41
N ILE A 84 -1.29 8.65 2.45
CA ILE A 84 -0.20 9.61 2.31
C ILE A 84 -0.68 10.93 2.86
N THR A 85 0.12 11.56 3.71
CA THR A 85 -0.15 12.86 4.32
C THR A 85 0.92 13.85 3.90
N ALA A 86 0.49 15.00 3.39
CA ALA A 86 1.31 16.18 3.18
C ALA A 86 1.14 17.10 4.39
N THR A 87 2.22 17.44 5.06
CA THR A 87 2.22 18.37 6.19
C THR A 87 3.06 19.58 5.84
N TYR A 88 2.52 20.76 6.08
CA TYR A 88 3.20 22.01 5.86
C TYR A 88 3.65 22.65 7.17
N TYR A 89 4.89 23.13 7.19
CA TYR A 89 5.52 23.72 8.37
C TYR A 89 5.98 25.15 8.12
N THR A 90 5.95 26.01 9.15
CA THR A 90 6.86 27.15 9.20
C THR A 90 8.22 26.66 9.67
N LYS A 91 9.29 27.07 8.95
CA LYS A 91 10.66 26.74 9.34
C LYS A 91 11.50 28.01 9.35
N ALA A 92 12.15 28.29 10.47
CA ALA A 92 13.22 29.25 10.53
C ALA A 92 14.54 28.52 10.37
N TYR A 93 15.44 29.07 9.57
CA TYR A 93 16.75 28.50 9.29
C TYR A 93 17.88 29.38 9.87
N GLY A 94 18.81 28.75 10.56
CA GLY A 94 20.04 29.39 10.99
C GLY A 94 20.97 29.71 9.82
N PRO A 95 22.05 30.47 10.06
CA PRO A 95 23.04 30.85 9.04
C PRO A 95 23.74 29.65 8.38
N ASP A 96 23.82 28.52 9.08
CA ASP A 96 24.39 27.25 8.63
C ASP A 96 23.35 26.35 7.92
N GLY A 97 22.10 26.81 7.72
CA GLY A 97 21.02 26.07 7.15
C GLY A 97 20.32 25.10 8.11
N SER A 98 20.70 25.05 9.38
CA SER A 98 19.99 24.28 10.40
C SER A 98 18.58 24.80 10.64
N ILE A 99 17.63 23.93 10.96
CA ILE A 99 16.28 24.33 11.36
C ILE A 99 16.33 24.79 12.81
N THR A 100 16.03 26.08 13.05
CA THR A 100 15.98 26.67 14.37
C THR A 100 14.59 26.75 14.99
N TYR A 101 13.55 26.63 14.13
CA TYR A 101 12.15 26.63 14.52
C TYR A 101 11.32 25.85 13.50
N GLU A 102 10.36 25.06 13.97
CA GLU A 102 9.43 24.31 13.14
C GLU A 102 8.06 24.26 13.82
N GLU A 103 7.01 24.68 13.12
CA GLU A 103 5.62 24.59 13.57
C GLU A 103 4.76 24.08 12.42
N GLU A 104 3.88 23.11 12.72
CA GLU A 104 2.91 22.62 11.75
C GLU A 104 1.82 23.67 11.52
N LEU A 105 1.61 24.06 10.27
CA LEU A 105 0.57 24.99 9.85
C LEU A 105 -0.69 24.28 9.33
N GLY A 106 -0.57 23.05 8.89
CA GLY A 106 -1.66 22.25 8.41
C GLY A 106 -1.22 21.01 7.64
N ASN A 107 -2.16 20.10 7.44
CA ASN A 107 -1.95 18.89 6.68
C ASN A 107 -3.19 18.52 5.86
N ASP A 108 -2.98 17.68 4.85
CA ASP A 108 -4.03 17.01 4.10
C ASP A 108 -3.56 15.61 3.69
N SER A 109 -4.52 14.72 3.43
CA SER A 109 -4.25 13.31 3.25
C SER A 109 -5.00 12.71 2.07
N VAL A 110 -4.39 11.74 1.41
CA VAL A 110 -5.00 10.96 0.35
C VAL A 110 -4.75 9.47 0.54
N ASP A 111 -5.78 8.68 0.29
CA ASP A 111 -5.68 7.22 0.30
C ASP A 111 -5.11 6.70 -1.02
N ILE A 112 -4.13 5.82 -0.92
CA ILE A 112 -3.52 5.11 -2.03
C ILE A 112 -3.85 3.63 -1.90
N ILE A 113 -4.22 3.01 -3.03
CA ILE A 113 -4.49 1.59 -3.11
C ILE A 113 -3.48 0.95 -4.07
N VAL A 114 -2.77 -0.06 -3.59
CA VAL A 114 -2.02 -0.99 -4.43
C VAL A 114 -2.88 -2.24 -4.59
N PRO A 115 -3.34 -2.57 -5.81
CA PRO A 115 -4.24 -3.68 -6.04
C PRO A 115 -3.63 -5.04 -5.65
N LEU A 116 -4.46 -5.92 -5.10
CA LEU A 116 -4.07 -7.31 -4.89
C LEU A 116 -3.90 -8.02 -6.24
N LYS A 117 -2.81 -8.74 -6.37
CA LYS A 117 -2.50 -9.57 -7.54
C LYS A 117 -2.10 -10.97 -7.08
N ILE A 118 -2.72 -11.97 -7.64
CA ILE A 118 -2.29 -13.37 -7.50
C ILE A 118 -1.11 -13.58 -8.44
N ASN A 119 0.02 -13.97 -7.88
CA ASN A 119 1.24 -14.21 -8.65
C ASN A 119 1.32 -15.64 -9.16
N SER A 120 0.92 -16.61 -8.33
CA SER A 120 0.85 -18.01 -8.73
C SER A 120 -0.15 -18.77 -7.87
N SER A 121 -0.70 -19.85 -8.45
CA SER A 121 -1.47 -20.86 -7.75
C SER A 121 -0.92 -22.22 -8.15
N LYS A 122 -0.65 -23.08 -7.18
CA LYS A 122 -0.20 -24.45 -7.34
C LYS A 122 -1.06 -25.36 -6.48
N ALA A 123 -1.26 -26.59 -6.91
CA ALA A 123 -1.97 -27.56 -6.10
C ALA A 123 -1.21 -28.88 -6.03
N TYR A 124 -1.42 -29.61 -4.93
CA TYR A 124 -0.69 -30.84 -4.64
C TYR A 124 -1.64 -31.92 -4.14
N ARG A 125 -1.45 -33.13 -4.62
CA ARG A 125 -2.07 -34.37 -4.12
C ARG A 125 -1.00 -35.28 -3.61
N ASN A 126 -1.04 -35.64 -2.32
CA ASN A 126 -0.03 -36.48 -1.66
C ASN A 126 1.41 -35.97 -1.89
N GLY A 127 1.60 -34.64 -1.91
CA GLY A 127 2.91 -34.00 -2.11
C GLY A 127 3.38 -33.91 -3.58
N VAL A 128 2.60 -34.39 -4.54
CA VAL A 128 2.89 -34.28 -5.96
C VAL A 128 2.10 -33.10 -6.55
N GLU A 129 2.77 -32.22 -7.30
CA GLU A 129 2.15 -31.06 -7.95
C GLU A 129 1.15 -31.55 -9.03
N LEU A 130 -0.07 -31.02 -8.98
CA LEU A 130 -1.13 -31.36 -9.93
C LEU A 130 -0.92 -30.62 -11.25
N THR A 131 -1.27 -31.28 -12.35
CA THR A 131 -1.41 -30.67 -13.67
C THR A 131 -2.61 -29.74 -13.73
N LYS A 132 -2.70 -28.91 -14.77
CA LYS A 132 -3.86 -28.03 -14.98
C LYS A 132 -5.15 -28.80 -15.18
N GLU A 133 -5.09 -29.96 -15.81
CA GLU A 133 -6.21 -30.84 -16.03
C GLU A 133 -6.72 -31.44 -14.71
N GLU A 134 -5.80 -31.87 -13.84
CA GLU A 134 -6.15 -32.43 -12.52
C GLU A 134 -6.72 -31.34 -11.59
N MET A 135 -6.27 -30.08 -11.74
CA MET A 135 -6.80 -28.93 -10.99
C MET A 135 -8.26 -28.59 -11.35
N LEU A 136 -8.82 -29.14 -12.42
CA LEU A 136 -10.25 -29.01 -12.74
C LEU A 136 -11.14 -29.88 -11.83
N CYS A 137 -10.56 -30.87 -11.14
CA CYS A 137 -11.26 -31.79 -10.26
C CYS A 137 -10.48 -32.08 -9.00
N TYR A 138 -10.49 -31.13 -8.06
CA TYR A 138 -9.86 -31.31 -6.75
C TYR A 138 -10.51 -32.45 -5.97
N GLN A 139 -9.69 -33.09 -5.14
CA GLN A 139 -10.14 -34.15 -4.22
C GLN A 139 -9.94 -33.66 -2.77
N VAL A 140 -10.77 -34.25 -1.87
CA VAL A 140 -10.56 -34.02 -0.43
C VAL A 140 -9.15 -34.44 -0.04
N GLY A 141 -8.45 -33.57 0.64
CA GLY A 141 -7.05 -33.72 1.01
C GLY A 141 -6.05 -32.97 0.11
N ASP A 142 -6.45 -32.51 -1.07
CA ASP A 142 -5.59 -31.69 -1.93
C ASP A 142 -5.23 -30.39 -1.24
N ILE A 143 -4.00 -29.94 -1.45
CA ILE A 143 -3.45 -28.69 -0.93
C ILE A 143 -3.32 -27.69 -2.06
N ILE A 144 -3.79 -26.47 -1.85
CA ILE A 144 -3.64 -25.35 -2.78
C ILE A 144 -2.73 -24.32 -2.16
N GLU A 145 -1.66 -23.93 -2.85
CA GLU A 145 -0.75 -22.85 -2.48
C GLU A 145 -0.97 -21.66 -3.40
N ILE A 146 -1.32 -20.51 -2.82
CA ILE A 146 -1.51 -19.27 -3.54
C ILE A 146 -0.44 -18.28 -3.07
N THR A 147 0.31 -17.70 -4.00
CA THR A 147 1.21 -16.57 -3.74
C THR A 147 0.65 -15.29 -4.34
N SER A 148 0.79 -14.21 -3.62
CA SER A 148 0.27 -12.91 -4.00
C SER A 148 1.27 -11.80 -3.69
N ASN A 149 0.92 -10.57 -4.04
CA ASN A 149 1.65 -9.37 -3.64
C ASN A 149 1.11 -8.76 -2.33
N ALA A 150 0.30 -9.48 -1.56
CA ALA A 150 -0.26 -9.00 -0.32
C ALA A 150 0.82 -8.60 0.69
N ASN A 151 0.59 -7.51 1.41
CA ASN A 151 1.43 -7.11 2.54
C ASN A 151 1.27 -8.08 3.71
N ASP A 152 0.04 -8.52 3.97
CA ASP A 152 -0.31 -9.42 5.06
C ASP A 152 -1.32 -10.47 4.56
N THR A 153 -0.85 -11.70 4.35
CA THR A 153 -1.70 -12.81 3.90
C THR A 153 -2.66 -13.31 4.98
N ASN A 154 -2.47 -12.91 6.25
CA ASN A 154 -3.46 -13.19 7.31
C ASN A 154 -4.80 -12.52 7.01
N LYS A 155 -4.80 -11.45 6.21
CA LYS A 155 -6.01 -10.75 5.76
C LYS A 155 -6.64 -11.35 4.50
N ILE A 156 -6.05 -12.38 3.92
CA ILE A 156 -6.67 -13.16 2.86
C ILE A 156 -7.56 -14.21 3.54
N PHE A 157 -8.86 -13.99 3.47
CA PHE A 157 -9.84 -14.89 4.07
C PHE A 157 -10.48 -15.75 3.00
N VAL A 158 -10.74 -17.00 3.35
CA VAL A 158 -11.79 -17.80 2.72
C VAL A 158 -13.12 -17.25 3.26
N GLU A 159 -14.12 -17.04 2.41
CA GLU A 159 -15.43 -16.56 2.86
C GLU A 159 -16.04 -17.59 3.83
N THR A 160 -16.32 -17.15 5.06
CA THR A 160 -16.86 -18.01 6.13
C THR A 160 -18.16 -17.46 6.67
N ASP A 161 -19.05 -18.32 7.17
CA ASP A 161 -20.39 -17.93 7.63
C ASP A 161 -20.37 -17.08 8.91
N ASN A 162 -19.55 -17.41 9.89
CA ASN A 162 -19.61 -16.83 11.22
C ASN A 162 -18.29 -16.73 11.94
N ASP A 163 -17.22 -17.19 11.33
CA ASP A 163 -15.98 -17.29 12.04
C ASP A 163 -15.04 -16.12 11.68
N LYS A 164 -14.84 -15.24 12.65
CA LYS A 164 -13.86 -14.18 12.56
C LYS A 164 -12.42 -14.69 12.44
N THR A 165 -12.19 -15.97 12.68
CA THR A 165 -10.90 -16.62 12.49
C THR A 165 -10.64 -17.06 11.06
N GLY A 166 -11.72 -17.21 10.26
CA GLY A 166 -11.64 -17.37 8.82
C GLY A 166 -10.85 -18.58 8.35
N SER A 167 -10.91 -19.71 9.06
CA SER A 167 -10.17 -20.91 8.68
C SER A 167 -10.95 -21.82 7.73
N LEU A 168 -12.27 -21.92 7.86
CA LEU A 168 -13.11 -22.80 7.05
C LEU A 168 -14.03 -21.97 6.17
N SER A 169 -14.16 -22.37 4.87
CA SER A 169 -15.09 -21.73 3.97
C SER A 169 -16.54 -21.95 4.40
N LYS A 170 -17.41 -21.01 4.06
CA LYS A 170 -18.83 -20.99 4.37
C LYS A 170 -19.57 -22.28 4.04
N ASP A 171 -19.18 -22.89 2.94
CA ASP A 171 -19.73 -24.16 2.43
C ASP A 171 -19.03 -25.41 2.99
N GLY A 172 -18.01 -25.24 3.85
CA GLY A 172 -17.27 -26.35 4.44
C GLY A 172 -16.36 -27.11 3.47
N ILE A 173 -16.02 -26.52 2.31
CA ILE A 173 -15.25 -27.17 1.26
C ILE A 173 -13.75 -26.92 1.38
N VAL A 174 -13.36 -25.71 1.78
CA VAL A 174 -11.96 -25.27 1.82
C VAL A 174 -11.58 -24.77 3.21
N GLU A 175 -10.45 -25.22 3.72
CA GLU A 175 -9.86 -24.78 4.98
C GLU A 175 -8.56 -24.02 4.72
N LYS A 176 -8.38 -22.85 5.36
CA LYS A 176 -7.10 -22.15 5.40
C LYS A 176 -6.19 -22.80 6.42
N VAL A 177 -5.16 -23.49 5.96
CA VAL A 177 -4.21 -24.22 6.82
C VAL A 177 -3.13 -23.30 7.39
N SER A 178 -2.63 -22.39 6.56
CA SER A 178 -1.60 -21.43 6.98
C SER A 178 -1.56 -20.20 6.09
N SER A 179 -1.02 -19.13 6.65
CA SER A 179 -0.66 -17.93 5.91
C SER A 179 0.68 -17.39 6.43
N SER A 180 1.59 -17.05 5.54
CA SER A 180 2.91 -16.54 5.88
C SER A 180 3.45 -15.66 4.76
N GLY A 181 3.78 -14.41 5.08
CA GLY A 181 4.28 -13.46 4.10
C GLY A 181 3.30 -13.28 2.92
N ALA A 182 3.75 -13.57 1.71
CA ALA A 182 2.95 -13.47 0.49
C ALA A 182 2.24 -14.77 0.09
N LYS A 183 2.28 -15.82 0.93
CA LYS A 183 1.77 -17.16 0.63
C LYS A 183 0.63 -17.54 1.57
N VAL A 184 -0.45 -18.09 1.01
CA VAL A 184 -1.52 -18.75 1.75
C VAL A 184 -1.62 -20.21 1.28
N THR A 185 -1.85 -21.12 2.24
CA THR A 185 -2.05 -22.55 1.98
C THR A 185 -3.47 -22.91 2.38
N LEU A 186 -4.18 -23.50 1.44
CA LEU A 186 -5.55 -23.98 1.60
C LEU A 186 -5.58 -25.50 1.46
N LYS A 187 -6.55 -26.14 2.10
CA LYS A 187 -6.82 -27.59 1.97
C LYS A 187 -8.26 -27.83 1.58
N ILE A 188 -8.46 -28.73 0.65
CA ILE A 188 -9.81 -29.22 0.31
C ILE A 188 -10.26 -30.19 1.39
N VAL A 189 -11.34 -29.87 2.09
CA VAL A 189 -11.90 -30.68 3.19
C VAL A 189 -13.30 -31.20 2.94
N GLY A 190 -13.98 -30.72 1.91
CA GLY A 190 -15.32 -31.14 1.54
C GLY A 190 -15.52 -31.24 0.03
N GLY A 191 -16.58 -31.90 -0.38
CA GLY A 191 -17.00 -31.97 -1.78
C GLY A 191 -18.03 -30.89 -2.10
N GLY A 192 -17.95 -30.34 -3.31
CA GLY A 192 -18.87 -29.30 -3.78
C GLY A 192 -18.21 -28.32 -4.73
N ARG A 193 -18.79 -27.14 -4.82
CA ARG A 193 -18.26 -26.00 -5.61
C ARG A 193 -18.18 -24.78 -4.71
N THR A 194 -17.01 -24.16 -4.65
CA THR A 194 -16.79 -22.93 -3.91
C THR A 194 -16.04 -21.91 -4.78
N ASN A 195 -16.14 -20.64 -4.43
CA ASN A 195 -15.34 -19.57 -5.00
C ASN A 195 -14.23 -19.20 -3.99
N LEU A 196 -13.03 -19.07 -4.48
CA LEU A 196 -11.86 -18.65 -3.71
C LEU A 196 -11.53 -17.20 -4.02
#